data_4edf3fe6f1766eac919de8895dec880e
#
_entry.id   4edf3fe6f1766eac919de8895dec880e
#
_cell.length_a   1.000
_cell.length_b   1.000
_cell.length_c   1.000
_cell.angle_alpha   90.00
_cell.angle_beta   90.00
_cell.angle_gamma   90.00
#
_symmetry.space_group_name_H-M   'P 1'
#
loop_
_entity.id
_entity.type
_entity.pdbx_description
1 polymer ?
#
loop_
_entity_poly.entity_id
_entity_poly.type
_entity_poly.pdbx_seq_one_letter_code
_entity_poly.pdbx_strand_id
1 'polypeptide(L)'
;MTSTATYPTISNWLDNHRDELIQKSCYIFEHPETAYKEKLSSKCLADYLETQGFQIEWNTAGIETAFTAAWTNSDIDITKIQPAGKNVSSSNEVPIIGFLAEYDALPEIGHACGHNLPVSY
;
A
#
# COMPACT_ATOMS: atom_id res chain seq x y z
N MET A 1 27.65 19.19 -7.61
CA MET A 1 26.40 19.71 -7.02
C MET A 1 25.30 18.68 -7.26
N THR A 2 24.99 17.90 -6.25
CA THR A 2 23.83 17.00 -6.29
C THR A 2 22.58 17.86 -6.12
N SER A 3 21.83 18.04 -7.21
CA SER A 3 20.49 18.63 -7.15
C SER A 3 19.62 17.69 -6.35
N THR A 4 19.36 18.03 -5.11
CA THR A 4 18.28 17.42 -4.34
C THR A 4 16.99 17.84 -5.02
N ALA A 5 16.42 16.96 -5.84
CA ALA A 5 15.10 17.17 -6.40
C ALA A 5 14.12 17.22 -5.23
N THR A 6 13.75 18.41 -4.82
CA THR A 6 12.67 18.61 -3.85
C THR A 6 11.37 18.35 -4.60
N TYR A 7 10.58 17.39 -4.14
CA TYR A 7 9.23 17.15 -4.62
C TYR A 7 8.22 17.86 -3.70
N PRO A 8 8.04 19.19 -3.84
CA PRO A 8 7.25 19.98 -2.89
C PRO A 8 5.79 19.49 -2.83
N THR A 9 5.27 18.96 -3.92
CA THR A 9 3.91 18.43 -3.96
C THR A 9 3.74 17.20 -3.05
N ILE A 10 4.71 16.27 -3.08
CA ILE A 10 4.68 15.07 -2.22
C ILE A 10 4.88 15.45 -0.76
N SER A 11 5.85 16.29 -0.46
CA SER A 11 6.11 16.76 0.89
C SER A 11 4.91 17.49 1.49
N ASN A 12 4.31 18.40 0.73
CA ASN A 12 3.12 19.13 1.19
C ASN A 12 1.93 18.18 1.40
N TRP A 13 1.77 17.18 0.55
CA TRP A 13 0.70 16.18 0.73
C TRP A 13 0.93 15.39 2.03
N LEU A 14 2.13 14.91 2.27
CA LEU A 14 2.50 14.18 3.49
C LEU A 14 2.31 15.03 4.74
N ASP A 15 2.73 16.30 4.72
CA ASP A 15 2.55 17.23 5.84
C ASP A 15 1.07 17.44 6.17
N ASN A 16 0.22 17.57 5.15
CA ASN A 16 -1.22 17.74 5.32
C ASN A 16 -1.95 16.48 5.83
N HIS A 17 -1.42 15.30 5.58
CA HIS A 17 -2.01 14.01 5.99
C HIS A 17 -1.27 13.34 7.15
N ARG A 18 -0.27 14.01 7.70
CA ARG A 18 0.63 13.47 8.72
C ARG A 18 -0.11 12.87 9.91
N ASP A 19 -1.02 13.62 10.49
CA ASP A 19 -1.73 13.20 11.70
C ASP A 19 -2.62 11.97 11.43
N GLU A 20 -3.25 11.93 10.27
CA GLU A 20 -4.06 10.79 9.85
C GLU A 20 -3.21 9.52 9.63
N LEU A 21 -2.06 9.65 8.98
CA LEU A 21 -1.12 8.54 8.77
C LEU A 21 -0.56 8.02 10.10
N ILE A 22 -0.22 8.93 11.03
CA ILE A 22 0.24 8.56 12.37
C ILE A 22 -0.85 7.81 13.13
N GLN A 23 -2.10 8.28 13.09
CA GLN A 23 -3.22 7.60 13.75
C GLN A 23 -3.41 6.16 13.24
N LYS A 24 -3.28 5.94 11.93
CA LYS A 24 -3.36 4.59 11.34
C LYS A 24 -2.21 3.70 11.78
N SER A 25 -0.99 4.23 11.78
CA SER A 25 0.19 3.53 12.28
C SER A 25 0.03 3.13 13.76
N CYS A 26 -0.45 4.05 14.61
CA CYS A 26 -0.72 3.77 16.01
C CYS A 26 -1.83 2.73 16.18
N TYR A 27 -2.90 2.83 15.40
CA TYR A 27 -3.98 1.84 15.44
C TYR A 27 -3.48 0.43 15.15
N ILE A 28 -2.68 0.24 14.09
CA ILE A 28 -2.09 -1.05 13.73
C ILE A 28 -1.13 -1.53 14.83
N PHE A 29 -0.31 -0.62 15.38
CA PHE A 29 0.61 -0.94 16.47
C PHE A 29 -0.11 -1.45 17.74
N GLU A 30 -1.24 -0.84 18.08
CA GLU A 30 -2.06 -1.19 19.25
C GLU A 30 -2.89 -2.47 19.05
N HIS A 31 -3.05 -2.93 17.81
CA HIS A 31 -3.79 -4.13 17.43
C HIS A 31 -2.90 -5.12 16.68
N PRO A 32 -1.86 -5.66 17.33
CA PRO A 32 -0.91 -6.55 16.65
C PRO A 32 -1.59 -7.86 16.24
N GLU A 33 -1.50 -8.17 14.97
CA GLU A 33 -2.04 -9.39 14.38
C GLU A 33 -0.92 -10.14 13.65
N THR A 34 -0.81 -11.43 13.89
CA THR A 34 0.21 -12.27 13.26
C THR A 34 -0.14 -12.58 11.81
N ALA A 35 0.88 -13.00 11.04
CA ALA A 35 0.74 -13.35 9.63
C ALA A 35 -0.47 -14.26 9.36
N TYR A 36 -1.21 -13.97 8.30
CA TYR A 36 -2.46 -14.59 7.87
C TYR A 36 -3.68 -14.37 8.80
N LYS A 37 -3.56 -13.51 9.81
CA LYS A 37 -4.64 -13.17 10.74
C LYS A 37 -4.89 -11.66 10.85
N GLU A 38 -4.30 -10.87 9.98
CA GLU A 38 -4.25 -9.40 9.98
C GLU A 38 -5.56 -8.78 9.50
N LYS A 39 -6.69 -9.09 10.15
CA LYS A 39 -8.02 -8.64 9.71
C LYS A 39 -8.26 -7.15 9.97
N LEU A 40 -7.84 -6.65 11.12
CA LEU A 40 -7.99 -5.24 11.48
C LEU A 40 -7.00 -4.36 10.72
N SER A 41 -5.75 -4.79 10.66
CA SER A 41 -4.68 -4.06 9.98
C SER A 41 -4.94 -3.93 8.48
N SER A 42 -5.25 -5.04 7.81
CA SER A 42 -5.57 -5.04 6.38
C SER A 42 -6.79 -4.18 6.07
N LYS A 43 -7.85 -4.29 6.89
CA LYS A 43 -9.05 -3.47 6.73
C LYS A 43 -8.75 -1.99 6.92
N CYS A 44 -8.00 -1.61 7.94
CA CYS A 44 -7.62 -0.21 8.20
C CYS A 44 -6.91 0.42 7.01
N LEU A 45 -5.97 -0.31 6.39
CA LEU A 45 -5.22 0.18 5.24
C LEU A 45 -6.05 0.17 3.95
N ALA A 46 -6.81 -0.88 3.69
CA ALA A 46 -7.66 -0.97 2.50
C ALA A 46 -8.75 0.12 2.51
N ASP A 47 -9.46 0.30 3.62
CA ASP A 47 -10.48 1.35 3.76
C ASP A 47 -9.87 2.74 3.50
N TYR A 48 -8.66 3.00 4.00
CA TYR A 48 -7.98 4.26 3.77
C TYR A 48 -7.66 4.47 2.28
N LEU A 49 -7.07 3.47 1.64
CA LEU A 49 -6.73 3.57 0.21
C LEU A 49 -7.98 3.72 -0.66
N GLU A 50 -9.08 3.06 -0.30
CA GLU A 50 -10.37 3.23 -0.99
C GLU A 50 -10.87 4.68 -0.90
N THR A 51 -10.74 5.34 0.27
CA THR A 51 -11.08 6.77 0.41
C THR A 51 -10.18 7.68 -0.42
N GLN A 52 -8.97 7.24 -0.74
CA GLN A 52 -8.04 7.96 -1.62
C GLN A 52 -8.27 7.64 -3.11
N GLY A 53 -9.30 6.86 -3.46
CA GLY A 53 -9.69 6.57 -4.83
C GLY A 53 -9.03 5.33 -5.43
N PHE A 54 -8.40 4.49 -4.63
CA PHE A 54 -7.89 3.19 -5.09
C PHE A 54 -9.02 2.17 -5.22
N GLN A 55 -8.90 1.28 -6.18
CA GLN A 55 -9.73 0.09 -6.29
C GLN A 55 -9.09 -1.04 -5.51
N ILE A 56 -9.85 -1.66 -4.61
CA ILE A 56 -9.37 -2.70 -3.70
C ILE A 56 -9.83 -4.07 -4.21
N GLU A 57 -8.88 -4.98 -4.33
CA GLU A 57 -9.12 -6.40 -4.60
C GLU A 57 -8.61 -7.23 -3.42
N TRP A 58 -9.53 -7.91 -2.74
CA TRP A 58 -9.23 -8.77 -1.60
C TRP A 58 -8.83 -10.17 -2.02
N ASN A 59 -8.27 -10.91 -1.07
CA ASN A 59 -7.87 -12.31 -1.23
C ASN A 59 -6.79 -12.52 -2.31
N THR A 60 -5.89 -11.56 -2.40
CA THR A 60 -4.77 -11.61 -3.34
C THR A 60 -3.95 -12.89 -3.14
N ALA A 61 -3.70 -13.60 -4.23
CA ALA A 61 -2.98 -14.88 -4.23
C ALA A 61 -3.61 -15.96 -3.30
N GLY A 62 -4.90 -15.87 -2.99
CA GLY A 62 -5.60 -16.80 -2.13
C GLY A 62 -5.37 -16.57 -0.62
N ILE A 63 -4.79 -15.45 -0.24
CA ILE A 63 -4.58 -15.06 1.17
C ILE A 63 -5.71 -14.14 1.59
N GLU A 64 -6.56 -14.58 2.53
CA GLU A 64 -7.78 -13.88 2.95
C GLU A 64 -7.50 -12.44 3.43
N THR A 65 -6.41 -12.21 4.14
CA THR A 65 -6.03 -10.91 4.69
C THR A 65 -5.18 -10.06 3.77
N ALA A 66 -4.79 -10.57 2.61
CA ALA A 66 -4.04 -9.82 1.62
C ALA A 66 -4.97 -9.09 0.65
N PHE A 67 -4.59 -7.90 0.24
CA PHE A 67 -5.30 -7.13 -0.77
C PHE A 67 -4.33 -6.46 -1.75
N THR A 68 -4.84 -6.17 -2.93
CA THR A 68 -4.19 -5.31 -3.91
C THR A 68 -5.00 -4.03 -4.04
N ALA A 69 -4.33 -2.89 -4.00
CA ALA A 69 -4.92 -1.60 -4.27
C ALA A 69 -4.34 -1.04 -5.57
N ALA A 70 -5.19 -0.69 -6.51
CA ALA A 70 -4.77 -0.16 -7.80
C ALA A 70 -5.38 1.22 -8.07
N TRP A 71 -4.58 2.10 -8.63
CA TRP A 71 -4.98 3.45 -9.02
C TRP A 71 -4.43 3.80 -10.40
N THR A 72 -5.21 4.54 -11.17
CA THR A 72 -4.79 5.06 -12.47
C THR A 72 -5.39 6.44 -12.70
N ASN A 73 -4.68 7.29 -13.39
CA ASN A 73 -5.14 8.62 -13.83
C ASN A 73 -5.73 8.63 -15.25
N SER A 74 -5.89 7.48 -15.86
CA SER A 74 -6.39 7.31 -17.23
C SER A 74 -7.58 6.35 -17.26
N ASP A 75 -8.34 6.37 -18.35
CA ASP A 75 -9.47 5.46 -18.60
C ASP A 75 -9.03 3.99 -18.85
N ILE A 76 -7.89 3.61 -18.29
CA ILE A 76 -7.37 2.26 -18.40
C ILE A 76 -8.14 1.37 -17.42
N ASP A 77 -8.69 0.30 -17.93
CA ASP A 77 -9.32 -0.75 -17.15
C ASP A 77 -8.23 -1.54 -16.41
N ILE A 78 -8.02 -1.22 -15.12
CA ILE A 78 -7.00 -1.87 -14.28
C ILE A 78 -7.25 -3.36 -14.07
N THR A 79 -8.45 -3.86 -14.28
CA THR A 79 -8.73 -5.30 -14.19
C THR A 79 -8.07 -6.09 -15.32
N LYS A 80 -7.63 -5.43 -16.38
CA LYS A 80 -6.92 -6.02 -17.52
C LYS A 80 -5.41 -5.93 -17.42
N ILE A 81 -4.89 -5.29 -16.38
CA ILE A 81 -3.45 -5.22 -16.13
C ILE A 81 -3.01 -6.57 -15.57
N GLN A 82 -2.33 -7.36 -16.38
CA GLN A 82 -1.72 -8.63 -15.93
C GLN A 82 -0.40 -8.35 -15.25
N PRO A 83 -0.08 -8.99 -14.12
CA PRO A 83 1.25 -8.88 -13.52
C PRO A 83 2.32 -9.30 -14.52
N ALA A 84 3.37 -8.49 -14.58
CA ALA A 84 4.48 -8.66 -15.51
C ALA A 84 5.13 -10.05 -15.37
N GLY A 85 5.03 -10.86 -16.41
CA GLY A 85 5.61 -12.20 -16.48
C GLY A 85 5.59 -12.81 -17.87
N LYS A 86 4.96 -12.14 -18.82
CA LYS A 86 4.98 -12.58 -20.24
C LYS A 86 5.50 -11.44 -21.11
N ASN A 87 6.50 -11.75 -21.94
CA ASN A 87 7.12 -10.88 -22.92
C ASN A 87 6.06 -10.01 -23.63
N VAL A 88 6.00 -8.74 -23.28
CA VAL A 88 5.13 -7.78 -23.94
C VAL A 88 6.01 -6.96 -24.85
N SER A 89 5.91 -7.21 -26.13
CA SER A 89 6.51 -6.39 -27.18
C SER A 89 5.40 -5.58 -27.85
N SER A 90 5.00 -4.47 -27.23
CA SER A 90 4.24 -3.45 -27.94
C SER A 90 4.53 -2.06 -27.38
N SER A 91 4.74 -1.14 -28.28
CA SER A 91 5.26 0.21 -28.09
C SER A 91 4.29 1.22 -27.42
N ASN A 92 3.25 0.76 -26.72
CA ASN A 92 2.24 1.61 -26.05
C ASN A 92 1.95 1.17 -24.62
N GLU A 93 2.96 0.65 -23.91
CA GLU A 93 2.76 0.20 -22.54
C GLU A 93 2.82 1.36 -21.55
N VAL A 94 1.78 1.47 -20.73
CA VAL A 94 1.78 2.39 -19.60
C VAL A 94 2.64 1.75 -18.50
N PRO A 95 3.63 2.49 -17.96
CA PRO A 95 4.45 1.96 -16.88
C PRO A 95 3.60 1.68 -15.63
N ILE A 96 3.81 0.52 -15.01
CA ILE A 96 3.18 0.15 -13.76
C ILE A 96 4.23 0.23 -12.66
N ILE A 97 3.93 0.99 -11.61
CA ILE A 97 4.77 1.09 -10.41
C ILE A 97 4.07 0.34 -9.29
N GLY A 98 4.76 -0.61 -8.67
CA GLY A 98 4.26 -1.40 -7.55
C GLY A 98 4.96 -1.02 -6.25
N PHE A 99 4.17 -0.93 -5.17
CA PHE A 99 4.64 -0.81 -3.80
C PHE A 99 4.23 -2.04 -3.03
N LEU A 100 5.14 -2.58 -2.24
CA LEU A 100 4.87 -3.67 -1.31
C LEU A 100 4.76 -3.09 0.10
N ALA A 101 3.76 -3.53 0.84
CA ALA A 101 3.58 -3.18 2.23
C ALA A 101 3.24 -4.44 3.03
N GLU A 102 3.86 -4.58 4.16
CA GLU A 102 3.61 -5.63 5.13
C GLU A 102 2.96 -5.01 6.37
N TYR A 103 2.10 -5.73 7.06
CA TYR A 103 1.38 -5.23 8.25
C TYR A 103 1.19 -6.30 9.33
N ASP A 104 1.88 -7.44 9.22
CA ASP A 104 1.89 -8.48 10.23
C ASP A 104 2.75 -8.11 11.44
N ALA A 105 2.36 -8.62 12.59
CA ALA A 105 3.10 -8.53 13.83
C ALA A 105 3.76 -9.88 14.16
N LEU A 106 4.79 -9.83 14.99
CA LEU A 106 5.45 -11.01 15.50
C LEU A 106 4.66 -11.59 16.69
N PRO A 107 4.60 -12.92 16.84
CA PRO A 107 4.01 -13.52 18.02
C PRO A 107 4.68 -13.01 19.30
N GLU A 108 3.89 -12.71 20.31
CA GLU A 108 4.30 -12.30 21.67
C GLU A 108 4.98 -10.91 21.79
N ILE A 109 5.64 -10.42 20.73
CA ILE A 109 6.40 -9.15 20.76
C ILE A 109 5.79 -8.03 19.91
N GLY A 110 4.68 -8.31 19.22
CA GLY A 110 3.95 -7.28 18.46
C GLY A 110 4.73 -6.75 17.25
N HIS A 111 4.60 -5.46 16.97
CA HIS A 111 5.21 -4.80 15.80
C HIS A 111 6.71 -4.45 15.99
N ALA A 112 7.50 -5.40 16.49
CA ALA A 112 8.93 -5.20 16.66
C ALA A 112 9.71 -5.05 15.33
N CYS A 113 9.16 -5.52 14.21
CA CYS A 113 9.73 -5.30 12.87
C CYS A 113 9.34 -3.95 12.26
N GLY A 114 8.39 -3.21 12.86
CA GLY A 114 7.96 -1.91 12.37
C GLY A 114 6.95 -1.96 11.20
N HIS A 115 6.30 -3.09 10.94
CA HIS A 115 5.31 -3.25 9.88
C HIS A 115 4.01 -2.43 10.10
N ASN A 116 3.85 -1.82 11.27
CA ASN A 116 2.81 -0.82 11.52
C ASN A 116 3.10 0.54 10.88
N LEU A 117 4.33 0.79 10.49
CA LEU A 117 4.70 2.02 9.80
C LEU A 117 4.27 1.89 8.33
N PRO A 118 3.63 2.93 7.75
CA PRO A 118 3.45 2.97 6.31
C PRO A 118 4.85 3.09 5.68
N VAL A 119 5.37 1.95 5.25
CA VAL A 119 6.69 1.91 4.63
C VAL A 119 6.54 2.32 3.18
N SER A 120 6.87 3.54 2.88
CA SER A 120 7.21 3.97 1.53
C SER A 120 8.73 3.98 1.41
N TYR A 121 9.27 2.96 0.80
CA TYR A 121 10.64 2.99 0.32
C TYR A 121 10.72 3.64 -1.04
#